data_00fa9feba27f435fd79981987f7573f6
#
_entry.id   00fa9feba27f435fd79981987f7573f6
#
_cell.length_a   1.000
_cell.length_b   1.000
_cell.length_c   1.000
_cell.angle_alpha   90.00
_cell.angle_beta   90.00
_cell.angle_gamma   90.00
#
_symmetry.space_group_name_H-M   'P 1'
#
loop_
_entity.id
_entity.type
_entity.pdbx_description
1 polymer ?
#
loop_
_entity_poly.entity_id
_entity_poly.type
_entity_poly.pdbx_seq_one_letter_code
_entity_poly.pdbx_strand_id
1 'polypeptide(L)'
;MKLVQKRSKKTGLPPGTLVHIGERKSEHVTVTVFRYSTTSCKELHVEQVDQLSSPAEESVIWINVGGVHKVEMVETLGKQFSLHPLLLEDVTNTDQRPKLDDYEAYIFLVMKMLSLTDRKDIAVEQVSFVLGKNYVISFQENGTDVFQPVRERLRGGKGRLRQSGADYLLYALVDAIVDQYFAVLELSGEQIEAVQQAVVDDPKPETLNEIHALKRQLLFVRRAVWPLRDVMTNLSRSDCPFLQHPTKVFFRDVYDHVVQIVDTIEILREMVSASLDIYLSSVSYRLNAIMRVLTVITTIFMPLSFIASIYGMNFEYMPELRSPWGYPLVLGVMAAVGMGMLVLFRNKRWL
;
A
#
# COMPACT_ATOMS: atom_id res chain seq x y z
N MET A 1 0.16 -9.96 -2.50
CA MET A 1 -1.12 -9.67 -1.81
C MET A 1 -2.30 -10.01 -2.71
N LYS A 2 -3.31 -10.77 -2.24
CA LYS A 2 -4.47 -11.20 -3.05
C LYS A 2 -5.63 -10.23 -2.84
N LEU A 3 -6.28 -9.78 -3.92
CA LEU A 3 -7.46 -8.91 -3.87
C LEU A 3 -8.70 -9.58 -3.26
N VAL A 4 -8.78 -10.89 -3.32
CA VAL A 4 -9.88 -11.70 -2.78
C VAL A 4 -9.29 -12.86 -1.99
N GLN A 5 -9.61 -12.93 -0.70
CA GLN A 5 -9.24 -14.06 0.14
C GLN A 5 -10.25 -15.23 0.00
N LYS A 6 -9.76 -16.46 0.19
CA LYS A 6 -10.61 -17.65 0.12
C LYS A 6 -11.51 -17.72 1.36
N ARG A 7 -12.79 -17.42 1.20
CA ARG A 7 -13.84 -17.57 2.23
C ARG A 7 -14.53 -18.95 2.21
N SER A 8 -14.10 -19.86 1.34
CA SER A 8 -14.73 -21.18 1.14
C SER A 8 -14.79 -22.06 2.39
N LYS A 9 -13.90 -21.87 3.37
CA LYS A 9 -13.92 -22.62 4.64
C LYS A 9 -15.15 -22.34 5.52
N LYS A 10 -15.85 -21.23 5.29
CA LYS A 10 -17.00 -20.77 6.10
C LYS A 10 -18.34 -21.00 5.41
N THR A 11 -18.34 -21.42 4.15
CA THR A 11 -19.59 -21.60 3.40
C THR A 11 -20.43 -22.69 4.03
N GLY A 12 -21.65 -22.34 4.49
CA GLY A 12 -22.61 -23.27 5.09
C GLY A 12 -22.50 -23.44 6.62
N LEU A 13 -21.58 -22.74 7.30
CA LEU A 13 -21.52 -22.74 8.76
C LEU A 13 -22.53 -21.75 9.37
N PRO A 14 -23.09 -22.02 10.55
CA PRO A 14 -23.99 -21.09 11.26
C PRO A 14 -23.30 -19.75 11.56
N PRO A 15 -24.07 -18.63 11.61
CA PRO A 15 -23.54 -17.35 12.08
C PRO A 15 -22.98 -17.48 13.50
N GLY A 16 -21.88 -16.76 13.79
CA GLY A 16 -21.18 -16.85 15.09
C GLY A 16 -20.23 -18.05 15.23
N THR A 17 -20.08 -18.88 14.18
CA THR A 17 -19.05 -19.94 14.21
C THR A 17 -17.67 -19.32 14.07
N LEU A 18 -16.83 -19.57 15.08
CA LEU A 18 -15.46 -19.06 15.13
C LEU A 18 -14.54 -19.92 14.27
N VAL A 19 -14.14 -19.37 13.13
CA VAL A 19 -13.14 -19.98 12.23
C VAL A 19 -12.15 -18.89 11.82
N HIS A 20 -10.87 -19.14 12.02
CA HIS A 20 -9.85 -18.20 11.54
C HIS A 20 -9.82 -18.18 10.00
N ILE A 21 -10.08 -16.99 9.44
CA ILE A 21 -9.99 -16.69 8.01
C ILE A 21 -8.89 -15.66 7.84
N GLY A 22 -7.83 -16.03 7.12
CA GLY A 22 -6.67 -15.19 6.87
C GLY A 22 -5.39 -16.02 6.78
N GLU A 23 -4.28 -15.36 6.56
CA GLU A 23 -2.95 -15.97 6.64
C GLU A 23 -2.49 -15.96 8.11
N ARG A 24 -1.94 -17.08 8.58
CA ARG A 24 -1.35 -17.13 9.92
C ARG A 24 -0.03 -16.35 9.91
N LYS A 25 0.00 -15.19 10.57
CA LYS A 25 1.15 -14.27 10.57
C LYS A 25 2.08 -14.47 11.77
N SER A 26 1.62 -15.14 12.83
CA SER A 26 2.40 -15.43 14.03
C SER A 26 2.26 -16.90 14.43
N GLU A 27 3.31 -17.50 14.99
CA GLU A 27 3.26 -18.85 15.59
C GLU A 27 2.81 -18.80 17.05
N HIS A 28 3.15 -17.71 17.73
CA HIS A 28 2.87 -17.53 19.15
C HIS A 28 1.73 -16.53 19.37
N VAL A 29 0.91 -16.83 20.37
CA VAL A 29 -0.07 -15.87 20.87
C VAL A 29 0.51 -15.22 22.10
N THR A 30 0.41 -13.91 22.16
CA THR A 30 0.86 -13.09 23.29
C THR A 30 -0.32 -12.32 23.86
N VAL A 31 -0.46 -12.33 25.18
CA VAL A 31 -1.44 -11.47 25.86
C VAL A 31 -0.70 -10.60 26.85
N THR A 32 -0.77 -9.30 26.61
CA THR A 32 -0.20 -8.29 27.51
C THR A 32 -1.33 -7.47 28.12
N VAL A 33 -1.32 -7.33 29.43
CA VAL A 33 -2.33 -6.60 30.18
C VAL A 33 -1.69 -5.43 30.89
N PHE A 34 -2.18 -4.22 30.57
CA PHE A 34 -1.85 -3.01 31.30
C PHE A 34 -3.03 -2.66 32.20
N ARG A 35 -2.79 -2.63 33.49
CA ARG A 35 -3.75 -2.09 34.47
C ARG A 35 -3.15 -0.80 35.03
N TYR A 36 -3.85 0.31 34.81
CA TYR A 36 -3.33 1.60 35.22
C TYR A 36 -4.40 2.48 35.89
N SER A 37 -3.91 3.38 36.72
CA SER A 37 -4.64 4.48 37.34
C SER A 37 -3.81 5.76 37.20
N THR A 38 -4.27 6.85 37.76
CA THR A 38 -3.51 8.13 37.77
C THR A 38 -2.14 7.99 38.43
N THR A 39 -1.98 7.10 39.41
CA THR A 39 -0.77 6.94 40.24
C THR A 39 0.05 5.71 39.93
N SER A 40 -0.53 4.70 39.32
CA SER A 40 0.12 3.39 39.11
C SER A 40 -0.10 2.83 37.71
N CYS A 41 0.85 2.02 37.26
CA CYS A 41 0.72 1.21 36.07
C CYS A 41 1.41 -0.12 36.28
N LYS A 42 0.68 -1.22 36.07
CA LYS A 42 1.18 -2.60 36.17
C LYS A 42 1.04 -3.22 34.77
N GLU A 43 2.11 -3.82 34.30
CA GLU A 43 2.14 -4.59 33.06
C GLU A 43 2.32 -6.06 33.42
N LEU A 44 1.49 -6.91 32.83
CA LEU A 44 1.49 -8.36 33.08
C LEU A 44 1.49 -9.07 31.72
N HIS A 45 2.36 -10.02 31.52
CA HIS A 45 2.28 -11.00 30.47
C HIS A 45 1.49 -12.20 30.94
N VAL A 46 0.40 -12.52 30.29
CA VAL A 46 -0.54 -13.54 30.76
C VAL A 46 -0.54 -14.69 29.74
N GLU A 47 -0.24 -15.91 30.28
CA GLU A 47 -0.32 -17.11 29.46
C GLU A 47 -1.74 -17.70 29.44
N GLN A 48 -2.52 -17.50 30.51
CA GLN A 48 -3.89 -17.99 30.69
C GLN A 48 -4.83 -16.83 31.01
N VAL A 49 -5.79 -16.60 30.13
CA VAL A 49 -6.70 -15.45 30.17
C VAL A 49 -7.75 -15.59 31.29
N ASP A 50 -8.04 -16.80 31.74
CA ASP A 50 -9.06 -17.11 32.74
C ASP A 50 -8.83 -16.40 34.10
N GLN A 51 -7.62 -15.90 34.35
CA GLN A 51 -7.24 -15.23 35.60
C GLN A 51 -7.45 -13.69 35.56
N LEU A 52 -7.94 -13.14 34.44
CA LEU A 52 -8.18 -11.71 34.33
C LEU A 52 -9.44 -11.32 35.11
N SER A 53 -9.25 -10.72 36.30
CA SER A 53 -10.36 -10.15 37.07
C SER A 53 -10.88 -8.87 36.37
N SER A 54 -12.21 -8.68 36.44
CA SER A 54 -12.86 -7.43 36.00
C SER A 54 -12.20 -6.18 36.59
N PRO A 55 -12.13 -5.07 35.86
CA PRO A 55 -11.51 -3.83 36.36
C PRO A 55 -12.19 -3.33 37.62
N ALA A 56 -11.39 -2.88 38.59
CA ALA A 56 -11.91 -2.08 39.69
C ALA A 56 -12.43 -0.73 39.14
N GLU A 57 -13.42 -0.14 39.80
CA GLU A 57 -14.09 1.10 39.28
C GLU A 57 -13.12 2.26 38.99
N GLU A 58 -12.00 2.33 39.71
CA GLU A 58 -11.01 3.42 39.57
C GLU A 58 -9.81 3.09 38.66
N SER A 59 -9.80 1.95 37.96
CA SER A 59 -8.68 1.57 37.10
C SER A 59 -9.13 1.26 35.67
N VAL A 60 -8.28 1.59 34.71
CA VAL A 60 -8.46 1.20 33.30
C VAL A 60 -7.60 0.00 33.01
N ILE A 61 -8.17 -0.96 32.27
CA ILE A 61 -7.45 -2.14 31.81
C ILE A 61 -7.33 -2.13 30.28
N TRP A 62 -6.12 -2.30 29.78
CA TRP A 62 -5.86 -2.58 28.38
C TRP A 62 -5.38 -4.02 28.22
N ILE A 63 -6.12 -4.83 27.48
CA ILE A 63 -5.76 -6.19 27.12
C ILE A 63 -5.35 -6.20 25.66
N ASN A 64 -4.07 -6.42 25.38
CA ASN A 64 -3.55 -6.53 24.03
C ASN A 64 -3.29 -7.99 23.68
N VAL A 65 -4.03 -8.51 22.70
CA VAL A 65 -3.94 -9.89 22.21
C VAL A 65 -3.26 -9.89 20.85
N GLY A 66 -2.08 -10.47 20.74
CA GLY A 66 -1.39 -10.75 19.49
C GLY A 66 -1.57 -12.21 19.09
N GLY A 67 -2.11 -12.47 17.91
CA GLY A 67 -2.32 -13.82 17.39
C GLY A 67 -3.75 -14.34 17.50
N VAL A 68 -4.68 -13.75 16.74
CA VAL A 68 -6.11 -14.13 16.70
C VAL A 68 -6.40 -15.50 16.05
N HIS A 69 -5.37 -16.22 15.61
CA HIS A 69 -5.50 -17.56 15.03
C HIS A 69 -5.83 -18.64 16.06
N LYS A 70 -5.57 -18.43 17.37
CA LYS A 70 -6.02 -19.29 18.46
C LYS A 70 -7.43 -18.90 18.87
N VAL A 71 -8.39 -19.53 18.25
CA VAL A 71 -9.83 -19.27 18.40
C VAL A 71 -10.28 -19.46 19.85
N GLU A 72 -9.74 -20.46 20.55
CA GLU A 72 -10.09 -20.80 21.93
C GLU A 72 -9.81 -19.62 22.91
N MET A 73 -8.74 -18.89 22.67
CA MET A 73 -8.41 -17.71 23.47
C MET A 73 -9.38 -16.55 23.23
N VAL A 74 -9.74 -16.32 21.96
CA VAL A 74 -10.74 -15.30 21.59
C VAL A 74 -12.09 -15.65 22.19
N GLU A 75 -12.48 -16.94 22.19
CA GLU A 75 -13.71 -17.44 22.81
C GLU A 75 -13.71 -17.25 24.32
N THR A 76 -12.61 -17.55 25.01
CA THR A 76 -12.46 -17.38 26.46
C THR A 76 -12.63 -15.93 26.87
N LEU A 77 -11.96 -14.99 26.16
CA LEU A 77 -12.16 -13.55 26.35
C LEU A 77 -13.61 -13.14 26.06
N GLY A 78 -14.19 -13.69 25.01
CA GLY A 78 -15.58 -13.43 24.66
C GLY A 78 -16.55 -13.79 25.79
N LYS A 79 -16.37 -14.96 26.42
CA LYS A 79 -17.18 -15.40 27.57
C LYS A 79 -16.96 -14.49 28.77
N GLN A 80 -15.69 -14.14 29.08
CA GLN A 80 -15.35 -13.35 30.24
C GLN A 80 -15.88 -11.91 30.21
N PHE A 81 -15.86 -11.29 29.01
CA PHE A 81 -16.33 -9.93 28.78
C PHE A 81 -17.75 -9.86 28.18
N SER A 82 -18.45 -11.02 28.11
CA SER A 82 -19.82 -11.13 27.56
C SER A 82 -19.92 -10.53 26.14
N LEU A 83 -18.93 -10.80 25.30
CA LEU A 83 -18.90 -10.29 23.92
C LEU A 83 -19.79 -11.14 23.01
N HIS A 84 -20.46 -10.46 22.09
CA HIS A 84 -21.40 -11.10 21.16
C HIS A 84 -20.67 -12.06 20.20
N PRO A 85 -21.22 -13.27 19.90
CA PRO A 85 -20.57 -14.25 19.02
C PRO A 85 -20.22 -13.72 17.61
N LEU A 86 -21.03 -12.85 17.04
CA LEU A 86 -20.72 -12.21 15.73
C LEU A 86 -19.49 -11.30 15.79
N LEU A 87 -19.26 -10.61 16.93
CA LEU A 87 -18.04 -9.84 17.12
C LEU A 87 -16.80 -10.74 17.13
N LEU A 88 -16.84 -11.86 17.85
CA LEU A 88 -15.75 -12.83 17.92
C LEU A 88 -15.48 -13.45 16.55
N GLU A 89 -16.53 -13.67 15.76
CA GLU A 89 -16.43 -14.09 14.37
C GLU A 89 -15.67 -13.06 13.52
N ASP A 90 -15.97 -11.77 13.70
CA ASP A 90 -15.30 -10.68 12.97
C ASP A 90 -13.83 -10.50 13.41
N VAL A 91 -13.51 -10.71 14.68
CA VAL A 91 -12.13 -10.73 15.18
C VAL A 91 -11.31 -11.84 14.51
N THR A 92 -11.89 -13.04 14.38
CA THR A 92 -11.21 -14.19 13.78
C THR A 92 -11.17 -14.16 12.25
N ASN A 93 -12.01 -13.32 11.63
CA ASN A 93 -12.03 -13.09 10.18
C ASN A 93 -11.22 -11.84 9.83
N THR A 94 -9.96 -12.02 9.50
CA THR A 94 -9.02 -10.91 9.28
C THR A 94 -9.15 -10.21 7.92
N ASP A 95 -10.21 -10.46 7.14
CA ASP A 95 -10.54 -9.76 5.88
C ASP A 95 -11.77 -8.84 6.02
N GLN A 96 -12.09 -8.39 7.23
CA GLN A 96 -13.16 -7.43 7.46
C GLN A 96 -12.79 -6.04 6.93
N ARG A 97 -13.82 -5.30 6.50
CA ARG A 97 -13.66 -3.85 6.23
C ARG A 97 -13.64 -3.09 7.56
N PRO A 98 -12.94 -1.96 7.63
CA PRO A 98 -13.09 -1.07 8.77
C PRO A 98 -14.57 -0.75 9.04
N LYS A 99 -14.99 -0.91 10.28
CA LYS A 99 -16.37 -0.70 10.74
C LYS A 99 -16.43 -0.37 12.21
N LEU A 100 -17.54 0.22 12.61
CA LEU A 100 -17.89 0.50 13.98
C LEU A 100 -19.28 -0.08 14.27
N ASP A 101 -19.38 -0.93 15.28
CA ASP A 101 -20.63 -1.51 15.75
C ASP A 101 -20.83 -1.13 17.23
N ASP A 102 -22.01 -0.63 17.57
CA ASP A 102 -22.40 -0.30 18.94
C ASP A 102 -23.30 -1.42 19.52
N TYR A 103 -22.85 -2.01 20.63
CA TYR A 103 -23.52 -3.11 21.33
C TYR A 103 -24.12 -2.66 22.66
N GLU A 104 -24.39 -1.37 22.88
CA GLU A 104 -24.89 -0.76 24.10
C GLU A 104 -23.95 -0.93 25.33
N ALA A 105 -23.45 -2.12 25.59
CA ALA A 105 -22.50 -2.41 26.68
C ALA A 105 -21.04 -2.13 26.33
N TYR A 106 -20.70 -2.06 25.05
CA TYR A 106 -19.38 -1.78 24.53
C TYR A 106 -19.45 -1.37 23.05
N ILE A 107 -18.41 -0.69 22.58
CA ILE A 107 -18.21 -0.38 21.15
C ILE A 107 -17.21 -1.38 20.58
N PHE A 108 -17.49 -1.87 19.37
CA PHE A 108 -16.59 -2.69 18.58
C PHE A 108 -16.09 -1.93 17.35
N LEU A 109 -14.79 -1.77 17.22
CA LEU A 109 -14.14 -1.07 16.12
C LEU A 109 -13.17 -2.02 15.40
N VAL A 110 -13.29 -2.11 14.08
CA VAL A 110 -12.34 -2.82 13.21
C VAL A 110 -11.58 -1.81 12.36
N MET A 111 -10.26 -1.93 12.33
CA MET A 111 -9.37 -1.12 11.51
C MET A 111 -8.36 -2.00 10.77
N LYS A 112 -7.69 -1.43 9.78
CA LYS A 112 -6.52 -2.05 9.15
C LYS A 112 -5.28 -1.27 9.56
N MET A 113 -4.31 -1.94 10.11
CA MET A 113 -2.99 -1.41 10.39
C MET A 113 -2.10 -1.63 9.17
N LEU A 114 -1.39 -0.60 8.75
CA LEU A 114 -0.40 -0.65 7.69
C LEU A 114 0.99 -0.61 8.32
N SER A 115 1.87 -1.46 7.87
CA SER A 115 3.27 -1.47 8.30
C SER A 115 4.18 -1.67 7.10
N LEU A 116 5.43 -1.25 7.24
CA LEU A 116 6.47 -1.49 6.24
C LEU A 116 7.24 -2.74 6.62
N THR A 117 7.44 -3.62 5.64
CA THR A 117 8.33 -4.77 5.80
C THR A 117 9.79 -4.34 5.56
N ASP A 118 10.75 -5.19 5.94
CA ASP A 118 12.19 -4.97 5.69
C ASP A 118 12.49 -4.73 4.19
N ARG A 119 11.63 -5.25 3.30
CA ARG A 119 11.73 -5.05 1.85
C ARG A 119 11.05 -3.79 1.35
N LYS A 120 10.58 -2.92 2.25
CA LYS A 120 9.78 -1.72 1.93
C LYS A 120 8.43 -2.02 1.25
N ASP A 121 7.94 -3.25 1.34
CA ASP A 121 6.58 -3.59 0.92
C ASP A 121 5.57 -3.22 2.02
N ILE A 122 4.34 -2.89 1.61
CA ILE A 122 3.27 -2.57 2.55
C ILE A 122 2.62 -3.87 3.03
N ALA A 123 2.71 -4.14 4.34
CA ALA A 123 1.93 -5.17 5.00
C ALA A 123 0.64 -4.57 5.56
N VAL A 124 -0.45 -5.33 5.43
CA VAL A 124 -1.77 -4.95 5.97
C VAL A 124 -2.20 -5.98 7.00
N GLU A 125 -2.59 -5.52 8.17
CA GLU A 125 -3.03 -6.33 9.30
C GLU A 125 -4.36 -5.82 9.82
N GLN A 126 -5.24 -6.71 10.27
CA GLN A 126 -6.46 -6.32 10.95
C GLN A 126 -6.19 -6.10 12.43
N VAL A 127 -6.68 -4.99 12.93
CA VAL A 127 -6.76 -4.70 14.36
C VAL A 127 -8.22 -4.47 14.74
N SER A 128 -8.68 -5.16 15.79
CA SER A 128 -10.03 -4.98 16.31
C SER A 128 -9.95 -4.50 17.74
N PHE A 129 -10.82 -3.56 18.08
CA PHE A 129 -10.91 -2.98 19.42
C PHE A 129 -12.30 -3.20 20.03
N VAL A 130 -12.33 -3.50 21.30
CA VAL A 130 -13.54 -3.47 22.12
C VAL A 130 -13.34 -2.43 23.21
N LEU A 131 -14.17 -1.40 23.22
CA LEU A 131 -14.19 -0.37 24.25
C LEU A 131 -15.38 -0.58 25.16
N GLY A 132 -15.14 -0.87 26.44
CA GLY A 132 -16.15 -0.83 27.49
C GLY A 132 -15.90 0.32 28.46
N LYS A 133 -16.67 0.37 29.56
CA LYS A 133 -16.64 1.47 30.55
C LYS A 133 -15.22 1.78 31.03
N ASN A 134 -14.47 0.74 31.46
CA ASN A 134 -13.14 0.88 32.06
C ASN A 134 -12.11 -0.05 31.43
N TYR A 135 -12.34 -0.53 30.21
CA TYR A 135 -11.41 -1.42 29.53
C TYR A 135 -11.35 -1.18 28.03
N VAL A 136 -10.19 -1.51 27.46
CA VAL A 136 -10.00 -1.67 26.02
C VAL A 136 -9.38 -3.04 25.78
N ILE A 137 -9.95 -3.80 24.85
CA ILE A 137 -9.33 -5.02 24.35
C ILE A 137 -8.91 -4.76 22.92
N SER A 138 -7.64 -4.99 22.58
CA SER A 138 -7.14 -4.92 21.21
C SER A 138 -6.73 -6.31 20.73
N PHE A 139 -7.22 -6.71 19.55
CA PHE A 139 -6.90 -7.96 18.89
C PHE A 139 -6.08 -7.66 17.63
N GLN A 140 -4.87 -8.23 17.55
CA GLN A 140 -3.94 -8.10 16.42
C GLN A 140 -3.67 -9.47 15.81
N GLU A 141 -3.45 -9.54 14.48
CA GLU A 141 -3.04 -10.77 13.81
C GLU A 141 -1.60 -11.15 14.16
N ASN A 142 -0.74 -10.16 14.27
CA ASN A 142 0.65 -10.28 14.67
C ASN A 142 0.93 -9.25 15.77
N GLY A 143 1.79 -9.55 16.72
CA GLY A 143 2.17 -8.62 17.78
C GLY A 143 3.13 -7.53 17.30
N THR A 144 2.83 -6.85 16.18
CA THR A 144 3.66 -5.75 15.69
C THR A 144 3.67 -4.57 16.64
N ASP A 145 4.75 -3.80 16.62
CA ASP A 145 5.11 -2.85 17.68
C ASP A 145 4.54 -1.43 17.53
N VAL A 146 3.49 -1.26 16.70
CA VAL A 146 2.83 0.05 16.46
C VAL A 146 2.35 0.72 17.75
N PHE A 147 1.99 -0.07 18.77
CA PHE A 147 1.54 0.44 20.05
C PHE A 147 2.66 0.72 21.07
N GLN A 148 3.93 0.53 20.70
CA GLN A 148 5.05 0.79 21.61
C GLN A 148 5.07 2.22 22.16
N PRO A 149 4.81 3.28 21.38
CA PRO A 149 4.73 4.65 21.91
C PRO A 149 3.62 4.83 22.96
N VAL A 150 2.49 4.11 22.80
CA VAL A 150 1.38 4.15 23.78
C VAL A 150 1.79 3.44 25.06
N ARG A 151 2.45 2.26 24.97
CA ARG A 151 2.98 1.53 26.12
C ARG A 151 4.00 2.36 26.91
N GLU A 152 4.91 3.04 26.21
CA GLU A 152 5.90 3.93 26.85
C GLU A 152 5.27 5.10 27.58
N ARG A 153 4.22 5.71 26.99
CA ARG A 153 3.44 6.77 27.67
C ARG A 153 2.76 6.24 28.93
N LEU A 154 2.21 4.99 28.89
CA LEU A 154 1.62 4.34 30.07
C LEU A 154 2.65 4.03 31.13
N ARG A 155 3.83 3.47 30.78
CA ARG A 155 4.90 3.17 31.72
C ARG A 155 5.46 4.43 32.36
N GLY A 156 5.71 5.45 31.55
CA GLY A 156 6.32 6.71 31.99
C GLY A 156 5.38 7.66 32.74
N GLY A 157 4.06 7.43 32.72
CA GLY A 157 3.07 8.31 33.34
C GLY A 157 3.03 9.72 32.76
N LYS A 158 3.57 9.90 31.55
CA LYS A 158 3.64 11.21 30.89
C LYS A 158 2.33 11.54 30.17
N GLY A 159 1.94 12.81 30.20
CA GLY A 159 0.76 13.30 29.50
C GLY A 159 -0.55 12.91 30.16
N ARG A 160 -1.64 12.94 29.39
CA ARG A 160 -3.01 12.74 29.87
C ARG A 160 -3.45 11.28 29.94
N LEU A 161 -2.67 10.33 29.36
CA LEU A 161 -3.14 8.95 29.14
C LEU A 161 -3.57 8.25 30.43
N ARG A 162 -2.80 8.39 31.53
CA ARG A 162 -3.18 7.81 32.83
C ARG A 162 -4.26 8.60 33.59
N GLN A 163 -4.48 9.85 33.19
CA GLN A 163 -5.47 10.72 33.85
C GLN A 163 -6.84 10.65 33.17
N SER A 164 -6.93 9.92 32.05
CA SER A 164 -8.12 9.81 31.21
C SER A 164 -8.69 8.39 31.26
N GLY A 165 -9.92 8.22 30.80
CA GLY A 165 -10.62 6.94 30.76
C GLY A 165 -10.16 6.00 29.63
N ALA A 166 -10.89 4.90 29.49
CA ALA A 166 -10.65 3.89 28.47
C ALA A 166 -10.87 4.44 27.06
N ASP A 167 -11.76 5.41 26.90
CA ASP A 167 -12.03 6.11 25.65
C ASP A 167 -10.81 6.88 25.12
N TYR A 168 -10.06 7.56 25.99
CA TYR A 168 -8.83 8.24 25.60
C TYR A 168 -7.70 7.27 25.26
N LEU A 169 -7.68 6.09 25.93
CA LEU A 169 -6.76 5.02 25.53
C LEU A 169 -7.10 4.50 24.12
N LEU A 170 -8.39 4.26 23.81
CA LEU A 170 -8.80 3.87 22.47
C LEU A 170 -8.37 4.93 21.44
N TYR A 171 -8.61 6.22 21.73
CA TYR A 171 -8.13 7.32 20.88
C TYR A 171 -6.62 7.19 20.62
N ALA A 172 -5.81 7.04 21.68
CA ALA A 172 -4.36 6.98 21.55
C ALA A 172 -3.87 5.76 20.73
N LEU A 173 -4.60 4.63 20.77
CA LEU A 173 -4.31 3.44 19.96
C LEU A 173 -4.70 3.64 18.49
N VAL A 174 -5.85 4.26 18.25
CA VAL A 174 -6.33 4.60 16.89
C VAL A 174 -5.41 5.62 16.24
N ASP A 175 -5.02 6.66 16.98
CA ASP A 175 -4.11 7.72 16.57
C ASP A 175 -2.74 7.13 16.13
N ALA A 176 -2.18 6.23 16.93
CA ALA A 176 -0.92 5.54 16.59
C ALA A 176 -1.01 4.72 15.28
N ILE A 177 -2.17 4.15 14.96
CA ILE A 177 -2.39 3.45 13.69
C ILE A 177 -2.48 4.46 12.53
N VAL A 178 -3.17 5.58 12.73
CA VAL A 178 -3.36 6.62 11.70
C VAL A 178 -2.04 7.34 11.41
N ASP A 179 -1.22 7.61 12.41
CA ASP A 179 0.13 8.15 12.25
C ASP A 179 1.00 7.26 11.36
N GLN A 180 0.88 5.94 11.50
CA GLN A 180 1.61 4.99 10.68
C GLN A 180 1.22 5.05 9.18
N TYR A 181 0.00 5.50 8.87
CA TYR A 181 -0.41 5.67 7.48
C TYR A 181 0.36 6.78 6.77
N PHE A 182 0.71 7.86 7.48
CA PHE A 182 1.54 8.94 6.91
C PHE A 182 2.92 8.41 6.53
N ALA A 183 3.57 7.61 7.38
CA ALA A 183 4.87 7.02 7.09
C ALA A 183 4.81 6.09 5.85
N VAL A 184 3.72 5.32 5.68
CA VAL A 184 3.50 4.47 4.51
C VAL A 184 3.31 5.30 3.25
N LEU A 185 2.58 6.43 3.33
CA LEU A 185 2.34 7.29 2.17
C LEU A 185 3.59 8.06 1.75
N GLU A 186 4.40 8.52 2.72
CA GLU A 186 5.68 9.18 2.46
C GLU A 186 6.61 8.26 1.65
N LEU A 187 6.81 7.02 2.10
CA LEU A 187 7.59 6.03 1.35
C LEU A 187 6.99 5.72 -0.03
N SER A 188 5.65 5.64 -0.13
CA SER A 188 4.98 5.40 -1.42
C SER A 188 5.22 6.56 -2.39
N GLY A 189 5.23 7.80 -1.90
CA GLY A 189 5.58 9.00 -2.67
C GLY A 189 6.99 8.92 -3.22
N GLU A 190 7.98 8.64 -2.37
CA GLU A 190 9.39 8.47 -2.79
C GLU A 190 9.55 7.38 -3.87
N GLN A 191 8.86 6.25 -3.72
CA GLN A 191 8.90 5.17 -4.71
C GLN A 191 8.29 5.59 -6.05
N ILE A 192 7.20 6.36 -6.03
CA ILE A 192 6.54 6.86 -7.22
C ILE A 192 7.45 7.86 -7.96
N GLU A 193 8.06 8.79 -7.24
CA GLU A 193 9.00 9.76 -7.81
C GLU A 193 10.20 9.06 -8.46
N ALA A 194 10.77 8.05 -7.80
CA ALA A 194 11.87 7.25 -8.36
C ALA A 194 11.47 6.55 -9.66
N VAL A 195 10.25 5.99 -9.71
CA VAL A 195 9.72 5.33 -10.91
C VAL A 195 9.47 6.35 -12.02
N GLN A 196 8.95 7.54 -11.71
CA GLN A 196 8.74 8.61 -12.69
C GLN A 196 10.06 9.04 -13.34
N GLN A 197 11.11 9.18 -12.55
CA GLN A 197 12.44 9.49 -13.07
C GLN A 197 12.97 8.37 -13.98
N ALA A 198 12.84 7.12 -13.57
CA ALA A 198 13.28 5.97 -14.36
C ALA A 198 12.53 5.84 -15.70
N VAL A 199 11.24 6.20 -15.74
CA VAL A 199 10.42 6.21 -16.96
C VAL A 199 10.91 7.26 -17.98
N VAL A 200 11.39 8.40 -17.50
CA VAL A 200 11.91 9.49 -18.36
C VAL A 200 13.31 9.14 -18.87
N ASP A 201 14.19 8.66 -17.98
CA ASP A 201 15.60 8.43 -18.32
C ASP A 201 15.80 7.19 -19.20
N ASP A 202 15.26 6.04 -18.80
CA ASP A 202 15.41 4.78 -19.52
C ASP A 202 14.24 3.82 -19.29
N PRO A 203 13.13 3.95 -20.05
CA PRO A 203 11.95 3.11 -19.88
C PRO A 203 12.25 1.64 -20.20
N LYS A 204 12.27 0.80 -19.15
CA LYS A 204 12.50 -0.65 -19.23
C LYS A 204 11.20 -1.42 -18.93
N PRO A 205 11.10 -2.72 -19.35
CA PRO A 205 9.95 -3.55 -18.97
C PRO A 205 9.79 -3.72 -17.46
N GLU A 206 10.91 -3.71 -16.69
CA GLU A 206 10.91 -3.78 -15.23
C GLU A 206 10.20 -2.58 -14.61
N THR A 207 10.42 -1.38 -15.14
CA THR A 207 9.75 -0.14 -14.69
C THR A 207 8.23 -0.22 -14.85
N LEU A 208 7.74 -0.88 -15.92
CA LEU A 208 6.30 -1.12 -16.10
C LEU A 208 5.76 -2.05 -14.98
N ASN A 209 6.50 -3.07 -14.59
CA ASN A 209 6.12 -3.97 -13.50
C ASN A 209 6.05 -3.23 -12.15
N GLU A 210 6.98 -2.30 -11.90
CA GLU A 210 7.00 -1.45 -10.71
C GLU A 210 5.77 -0.52 -10.67
N ILE A 211 5.43 0.14 -11.79
CA ILE A 211 4.20 0.95 -11.91
C ILE A 211 2.97 0.12 -11.53
N HIS A 212 2.85 -1.10 -12.07
CA HIS A 212 1.74 -1.99 -11.76
C HIS A 212 1.75 -2.46 -10.30
N ALA A 213 2.91 -2.66 -9.69
CA ALA A 213 3.03 -3.02 -8.29
C ALA A 213 2.57 -1.87 -7.38
N LEU A 214 3.04 -0.64 -7.62
CA LEU A 214 2.63 0.57 -6.91
C LEU A 214 1.13 0.83 -7.04
N LYS A 215 0.58 0.69 -8.25
CA LYS A 215 -0.88 0.81 -8.47
C LYS A 215 -1.67 -0.18 -7.61
N ARG A 216 -1.22 -1.43 -7.50
CA ARG A 216 -1.86 -2.44 -6.65
C ARG A 216 -1.71 -2.10 -5.17
N GLN A 217 -0.54 -1.68 -4.72
CA GLN A 217 -0.30 -1.28 -3.33
C GLN A 217 -1.24 -0.15 -2.90
N LEU A 218 -1.34 0.92 -3.71
CA LEU A 218 -2.24 2.05 -3.42
C LEU A 218 -3.72 1.65 -3.39
N LEU A 219 -4.14 0.67 -4.20
CA LEU A 219 -5.50 0.12 -4.12
C LEU A 219 -5.76 -0.57 -2.77
N PHE A 220 -4.78 -1.29 -2.21
CA PHE A 220 -4.91 -1.92 -0.89
C PHE A 220 -4.93 -0.87 0.22
N VAL A 221 -4.05 0.13 0.16
CA VAL A 221 -4.03 1.25 1.12
C VAL A 221 -5.37 1.98 1.10
N ARG A 222 -5.88 2.32 -0.08
CA ARG A 222 -7.21 2.95 -0.22
C ARG A 222 -8.32 2.12 0.40
N ARG A 223 -8.36 0.80 0.13
CA ARG A 223 -9.36 -0.11 0.69
C ARG A 223 -9.28 -0.19 2.22
N ALA A 224 -8.09 -0.05 2.79
CA ALA A 224 -7.87 -0.04 4.22
C ALA A 224 -8.30 1.27 4.89
N VAL A 225 -8.07 2.41 4.23
CA VAL A 225 -8.26 3.73 4.85
C VAL A 225 -9.61 4.36 4.52
N TRP A 226 -10.12 4.21 3.29
CA TRP A 226 -11.35 4.88 2.84
C TRP A 226 -12.55 4.72 3.79
N PRO A 227 -12.85 3.52 4.32
CA PRO A 227 -14.00 3.34 5.21
C PRO A 227 -13.81 4.00 6.58
N LEU A 228 -12.58 4.35 6.97
CA LEU A 228 -12.31 4.98 8.26
C LEU A 228 -12.92 6.38 8.39
N ARG A 229 -13.18 7.08 7.29
CA ARG A 229 -13.90 8.36 7.31
C ARG A 229 -15.27 8.21 7.98
N ASP A 230 -16.03 7.20 7.54
CA ASP A 230 -17.36 6.93 8.10
C ASP A 230 -17.27 6.45 9.55
N VAL A 231 -16.28 5.60 9.83
CA VAL A 231 -15.99 5.09 11.18
C VAL A 231 -15.69 6.24 12.15
N MET A 232 -14.77 7.15 11.79
CA MET A 232 -14.39 8.28 12.64
C MET A 232 -15.53 9.29 12.77
N THR A 233 -16.32 9.51 11.71
CA THR A 233 -17.53 10.32 11.76
C THR A 233 -18.53 9.77 12.77
N ASN A 234 -18.81 8.46 12.70
CA ASN A 234 -19.74 7.79 13.60
C ASN A 234 -19.22 7.81 15.04
N LEU A 235 -17.92 7.58 15.26
CA LEU A 235 -17.30 7.61 16.57
C LEU A 235 -17.37 8.99 17.21
N SER A 236 -17.10 10.05 16.44
CA SER A 236 -17.17 11.44 16.94
C SER A 236 -18.59 11.90 17.26
N ARG A 237 -19.60 11.32 16.61
CA ARG A 237 -21.03 11.65 16.78
C ARG A 237 -21.78 10.67 17.69
N SER A 238 -21.16 9.54 18.07
CA SER A 238 -21.78 8.51 18.90
C SER A 238 -22.27 9.10 20.23
N ASP A 239 -23.47 8.76 20.62
CA ASP A 239 -24.03 9.07 21.96
C ASP A 239 -23.68 7.98 22.98
N CYS A 240 -22.72 7.15 22.67
CA CYS A 240 -22.23 6.10 23.55
C CYS A 240 -21.78 6.67 24.92
N PRO A 241 -22.29 6.14 26.02
CA PRO A 241 -21.99 6.65 27.37
C PRO A 241 -20.51 6.46 27.78
N PHE A 242 -19.76 5.60 27.06
CA PHE A 242 -18.34 5.36 27.34
C PHE A 242 -17.41 6.34 26.61
N LEU A 243 -17.93 7.15 25.66
CA LEU A 243 -17.17 8.18 24.95
C LEU A 243 -17.46 9.55 25.57
N GLN A 244 -16.52 10.02 26.37
CA GLN A 244 -16.63 11.32 27.02
C GLN A 244 -16.51 12.47 26.00
N HIS A 245 -17.23 13.56 26.25
CA HIS A 245 -17.22 14.72 25.34
C HIS A 245 -15.81 15.29 25.05
N PRO A 246 -14.88 15.38 26.02
CA PRO A 246 -13.50 15.82 25.74
C PRO A 246 -12.76 14.89 24.75
N THR A 247 -12.99 13.57 24.82
CA THR A 247 -12.33 12.61 23.93
C THR A 247 -12.88 12.66 22.51
N LYS A 248 -14.16 13.02 22.31
CA LYS A 248 -14.74 13.20 20.97
C LYS A 248 -14.03 14.27 20.15
N VAL A 249 -13.45 15.29 20.79
CA VAL A 249 -12.66 16.33 20.12
C VAL A 249 -11.39 15.73 19.48
N PHE A 250 -10.73 14.81 20.17
CA PHE A 250 -9.56 14.13 19.67
C PHE A 250 -9.90 13.17 18.50
N PHE A 251 -11.05 12.49 18.56
CA PHE A 251 -11.50 11.69 17.40
C PHE A 251 -11.87 12.54 16.18
N ARG A 252 -12.24 13.80 16.36
CA ARG A 252 -12.42 14.74 15.25
C ARG A 252 -11.08 15.08 14.59
N ASP A 253 -10.03 15.27 15.35
CA ASP A 253 -8.67 15.48 14.85
C ASP A 253 -8.20 14.27 14.05
N VAL A 254 -8.40 13.04 14.55
CA VAL A 254 -8.13 11.82 13.80
C VAL A 254 -8.96 11.75 12.50
N TYR A 255 -10.22 12.20 12.51
CA TYR A 255 -11.02 12.29 11.29
C TYR A 255 -10.36 13.20 10.24
N ASP A 256 -9.89 14.39 10.65
CA ASP A 256 -9.22 15.33 9.76
C ASP A 256 -7.93 14.71 9.17
N HIS A 257 -7.14 13.98 9.97
CA HIS A 257 -5.99 13.21 9.49
C HIS A 257 -6.40 12.13 8.47
N VAL A 258 -7.46 11.38 8.72
CA VAL A 258 -7.96 10.36 7.79
C VAL A 258 -8.41 10.97 6.47
N VAL A 259 -9.05 12.16 6.48
CA VAL A 259 -9.40 12.89 5.25
C VAL A 259 -8.14 13.26 4.47
N GLN A 260 -7.14 13.84 5.12
CA GLN A 260 -5.86 14.21 4.49
C GLN A 260 -5.15 12.99 3.88
N ILE A 261 -5.14 11.85 4.59
CA ILE A 261 -4.56 10.59 4.10
C ILE A 261 -5.30 10.12 2.84
N VAL A 262 -6.64 10.15 2.83
CA VAL A 262 -7.45 9.76 1.67
C VAL A 262 -7.14 10.63 0.46
N ASP A 263 -7.06 11.94 0.65
CA ASP A 263 -6.74 12.89 -0.43
C ASP A 263 -5.32 12.62 -0.98
N THR A 264 -4.35 12.37 -0.10
CA THR A 264 -2.98 12.02 -0.50
C THR A 264 -2.95 10.70 -1.31
N ILE A 265 -3.72 9.68 -0.92
CA ILE A 265 -3.84 8.43 -1.66
C ILE A 265 -4.36 8.68 -3.09
N GLU A 266 -5.37 9.54 -3.27
CA GLU A 266 -5.89 9.84 -4.60
C GLU A 266 -4.84 10.57 -5.46
N ILE A 267 -4.10 11.52 -4.90
CA ILE A 267 -2.99 12.20 -5.60
C ILE A 267 -1.93 11.20 -6.05
N LEU A 268 -1.48 10.31 -5.16
CA LEU A 268 -0.47 9.31 -5.48
C LEU A 268 -0.97 8.32 -6.57
N ARG A 269 -2.25 7.98 -6.57
CA ARG A 269 -2.86 7.15 -7.61
C ARG A 269 -2.89 7.83 -8.99
N GLU A 270 -3.17 9.13 -9.01
CA GLU A 270 -3.11 9.93 -10.24
C GLU A 270 -1.67 10.00 -10.76
N MET A 271 -0.69 10.22 -9.88
CA MET A 271 0.73 10.23 -10.25
C MET A 271 1.19 8.89 -10.87
N VAL A 272 0.79 7.74 -10.28
CA VAL A 272 1.09 6.41 -10.84
C VAL A 272 0.42 6.21 -12.19
N SER A 273 -0.80 6.71 -12.36
CA SER A 273 -1.50 6.60 -13.66
C SER A 273 -0.83 7.46 -14.73
N ALA A 274 -0.43 8.69 -14.39
CA ALA A 274 0.35 9.55 -15.28
C ALA A 274 1.71 8.92 -15.64
N SER A 275 2.38 8.23 -14.71
CA SER A 275 3.64 7.52 -14.98
C SER A 275 3.48 6.45 -16.06
N LEU A 276 2.34 5.75 -16.09
CA LEU A 276 2.05 4.77 -17.15
C LEU A 276 1.91 5.45 -18.53
N ASP A 277 1.23 6.59 -18.59
CA ASP A 277 1.05 7.34 -19.85
C ASP A 277 2.40 7.88 -20.37
N ILE A 278 3.24 8.39 -19.46
CA ILE A 278 4.60 8.83 -19.79
C ILE A 278 5.44 7.63 -20.29
N TYR A 279 5.34 6.45 -19.65
CA TYR A 279 6.03 5.24 -20.07
C TYR A 279 5.68 4.86 -21.51
N LEU A 280 4.39 4.80 -21.85
CA LEU A 280 3.92 4.48 -23.19
C LEU A 280 4.41 5.50 -24.24
N SER A 281 4.38 6.78 -23.87
CA SER A 281 4.89 7.87 -24.72
C SER A 281 6.41 7.75 -24.94
N SER A 282 7.18 7.48 -23.89
CA SER A 282 8.65 7.33 -23.94
C SER A 282 9.06 6.14 -24.79
N VAL A 283 8.37 5.00 -24.65
CA VAL A 283 8.59 3.81 -25.51
C VAL A 283 8.29 4.13 -26.97
N SER A 284 7.17 4.82 -27.24
CA SER A 284 6.81 5.21 -28.61
C SER A 284 7.83 6.19 -29.22
N TYR A 285 8.31 7.15 -28.43
CA TYR A 285 9.36 8.07 -28.86
C TYR A 285 10.67 7.33 -29.20
N ARG A 286 11.10 6.37 -28.36
CA ARG A 286 12.30 5.56 -28.60
C ARG A 286 12.14 4.70 -29.85
N LEU A 287 10.99 4.07 -30.05
CA LEU A 287 10.69 3.28 -31.24
C LEU A 287 10.78 4.12 -32.52
N ASN A 288 10.19 5.33 -32.49
CA ASN A 288 10.25 6.27 -33.60
C ASN A 288 11.69 6.74 -33.87
N ALA A 289 12.53 6.92 -32.84
CA ALA A 289 13.93 7.26 -33.00
C ALA A 289 14.71 6.13 -33.70
N ILE A 290 14.50 4.87 -33.29
CA ILE A 290 15.12 3.69 -33.93
C ILE A 290 14.66 3.56 -35.38
N MET A 291 13.34 3.69 -35.63
CA MET A 291 12.79 3.63 -36.99
C MET A 291 13.36 4.74 -37.89
N ARG A 292 13.58 5.95 -37.34
CA ARG A 292 14.21 7.05 -38.07
C ARG A 292 15.62 6.71 -38.50
N VAL A 293 16.46 6.18 -37.59
CA VAL A 293 17.84 5.75 -37.90
C VAL A 293 17.82 4.66 -38.99
N LEU A 294 16.98 3.65 -38.84
CA LEU A 294 16.86 2.57 -39.79
C LEU A 294 16.43 3.10 -41.20
N THR A 295 15.45 4.02 -41.22
CA THR A 295 14.96 4.67 -42.47
C THR A 295 16.08 5.44 -43.13
N VAL A 296 16.87 6.23 -42.38
CA VAL A 296 18.01 7.00 -42.94
C VAL A 296 19.02 6.04 -43.58
N ILE A 297 19.44 4.98 -42.85
CA ILE A 297 20.38 4.01 -43.38
C ILE A 297 19.84 3.36 -44.65
N THR A 298 18.62 2.82 -44.61
CA THR A 298 18.02 2.11 -45.76
C THR A 298 17.87 3.01 -46.96
N THR A 299 17.39 4.26 -46.76
CA THR A 299 17.18 5.21 -47.85
C THR A 299 18.48 5.64 -48.52
N ILE A 300 19.58 5.74 -47.78
CA ILE A 300 20.90 6.05 -48.33
C ILE A 300 21.49 4.84 -49.10
N PHE A 301 21.44 3.65 -48.46
CA PHE A 301 22.10 2.48 -49.08
C PHE A 301 21.32 1.85 -50.24
N MET A 302 19.99 1.96 -50.28
CA MET A 302 19.18 1.35 -51.35
C MET A 302 19.58 1.81 -52.74
N PRO A 303 19.64 3.13 -53.06
CA PRO A 303 20.06 3.58 -54.38
C PRO A 303 21.53 3.32 -54.69
N LEU A 304 22.41 3.38 -53.65
CA LEU A 304 23.84 3.05 -53.83
C LEU A 304 24.02 1.57 -54.19
N SER A 305 23.33 0.67 -53.49
CA SER A 305 23.35 -0.77 -53.78
C SER A 305 22.74 -1.06 -55.14
N PHE A 306 21.67 -0.35 -55.54
CA PHE A 306 21.08 -0.50 -56.85
C PHE A 306 22.09 -0.15 -57.97
N ILE A 307 22.76 1.01 -57.87
CA ILE A 307 23.81 1.42 -58.83
C ILE A 307 24.93 0.39 -58.89
N ALA A 308 25.47 -0.04 -57.75
CA ALA A 308 26.51 -1.03 -57.66
C ALA A 308 26.09 -2.40 -58.26
N SER A 309 24.82 -2.79 -58.06
CA SER A 309 24.26 -4.04 -58.61
C SER A 309 24.16 -4.04 -60.10
N ILE A 310 23.80 -2.90 -60.71
CA ILE A 310 23.76 -2.77 -62.19
C ILE A 310 25.15 -3.01 -62.79
N TYR A 311 26.20 -2.41 -62.21
CA TYR A 311 27.58 -2.61 -62.68
C TYR A 311 28.18 -3.95 -62.27
N GLY A 312 27.54 -4.69 -61.39
CA GLY A 312 27.89 -6.08 -61.08
C GLY A 312 27.19 -7.13 -61.92
N MET A 313 26.34 -6.74 -62.86
CA MET A 313 25.63 -7.68 -63.76
C MET A 313 26.57 -8.18 -64.90
N ASN A 314 26.41 -9.43 -65.30
CA ASN A 314 27.19 -10.05 -66.36
C ASN A 314 26.53 -9.87 -67.75
N PHE A 315 26.41 -8.65 -68.23
CA PHE A 315 25.97 -8.38 -69.59
C PHE A 315 27.13 -8.42 -70.58
N GLU A 316 26.95 -9.03 -71.76
CA GLU A 316 27.96 -9.11 -72.77
C GLU A 316 28.35 -7.74 -73.37
N TYR A 317 27.41 -6.77 -73.38
CA TYR A 317 27.65 -5.45 -73.94
C TYR A 317 27.35 -4.37 -72.90
N MET A 318 28.37 -3.85 -72.23
CA MET A 318 28.37 -2.69 -71.35
C MET A 318 29.46 -1.71 -71.80
N PRO A 319 29.12 -0.71 -72.62
CA PRO A 319 30.12 0.21 -73.22
C PRO A 319 30.84 1.04 -72.14
N GLU A 320 30.19 1.33 -71.01
CA GLU A 320 30.75 2.10 -69.88
C GLU A 320 31.92 1.41 -69.18
N LEU A 321 31.97 0.08 -69.20
CA LEU A 321 33.05 -0.68 -68.56
C LEU A 321 34.36 -0.61 -69.34
N ARG A 322 34.30 -0.27 -70.64
CA ARG A 322 35.50 -0.11 -71.50
C ARG A 322 36.10 1.30 -71.40
N SER A 323 35.43 2.25 -70.80
CA SER A 323 35.93 3.61 -70.57
C SER A 323 36.82 3.70 -69.35
N PRO A 324 38.05 4.26 -69.42
CA PRO A 324 38.91 4.46 -68.24
C PRO A 324 38.30 5.41 -67.22
N TRP A 325 37.33 6.21 -67.59
CA TRP A 325 36.58 7.16 -66.71
C TRP A 325 35.28 6.55 -66.16
N GLY A 326 34.86 5.36 -66.60
CA GLY A 326 33.61 4.74 -66.16
C GLY A 326 33.56 4.50 -64.66
N TYR A 327 34.57 3.85 -64.09
CA TYR A 327 34.65 3.56 -62.66
C TYR A 327 34.69 4.82 -61.78
N PRO A 328 35.59 5.81 -62.01
CA PRO A 328 35.60 7.08 -61.26
C PRO A 328 34.28 7.84 -61.33
N LEU A 329 33.63 7.83 -62.49
CA LEU A 329 32.36 8.55 -62.70
C LEU A 329 31.23 7.92 -61.91
N VAL A 330 31.09 6.59 -61.87
CA VAL A 330 30.12 5.88 -61.09
C VAL A 330 30.30 6.13 -59.60
N LEU A 331 31.54 6.06 -59.10
CA LEU A 331 31.87 6.38 -57.71
C LEU A 331 31.52 7.82 -57.36
N GLY A 332 31.76 8.78 -58.28
CA GLY A 332 31.40 10.18 -58.13
C GLY A 332 29.89 10.38 -58.04
N VAL A 333 29.09 9.70 -58.86
CA VAL A 333 27.63 9.71 -58.82
C VAL A 333 27.11 9.12 -57.52
N MET A 334 27.66 7.96 -57.08
CA MET A 334 27.29 7.34 -55.81
C MET A 334 27.61 8.28 -54.64
N ALA A 335 28.77 8.92 -54.62
CA ALA A 335 29.16 9.88 -53.62
C ALA A 335 28.21 11.11 -53.61
N ALA A 336 27.85 11.65 -54.76
CA ALA A 336 26.93 12.77 -54.91
C ALA A 336 25.52 12.43 -54.41
N VAL A 337 25.01 11.23 -54.73
CA VAL A 337 23.70 10.75 -54.23
C VAL A 337 23.74 10.57 -52.73
N GLY A 338 24.77 9.90 -52.17
CA GLY A 338 24.90 9.72 -50.74
C GLY A 338 25.02 11.03 -49.95
N MET A 339 25.86 11.96 -50.45
CA MET A 339 26.03 13.28 -49.87
C MET A 339 24.74 14.12 -49.95
N GLY A 340 24.06 14.10 -51.08
CA GLY A 340 22.77 14.79 -51.27
C GLY A 340 21.71 14.29 -50.27
N MET A 341 21.62 12.97 -50.06
CA MET A 341 20.69 12.41 -49.09
C MET A 341 21.07 12.77 -47.65
N LEU A 342 22.35 12.73 -47.27
CA LEU A 342 22.81 13.17 -45.94
C LEU A 342 22.45 14.62 -45.67
N VAL A 343 22.64 15.53 -46.64
CA VAL A 343 22.27 16.96 -46.55
C VAL A 343 20.76 17.09 -46.38
N LEU A 344 19.97 16.31 -47.14
CA LEU A 344 18.51 16.33 -47.07
C LEU A 344 18.01 15.88 -45.66
N PHE A 345 18.54 14.80 -45.12
CA PHE A 345 18.18 14.31 -43.78
C PHE A 345 18.63 15.28 -42.68
N ARG A 346 19.81 15.91 -42.81
CA ARG A 346 20.26 16.94 -41.87
C ARG A 346 19.33 18.15 -41.89
N ASN A 347 18.90 18.63 -43.07
CA ASN A 347 17.96 19.73 -43.19
C ASN A 347 16.59 19.41 -42.59
N LYS A 348 16.15 18.13 -42.67
CA LYS A 348 14.91 17.67 -42.06
C LYS A 348 15.05 17.35 -40.55
N ARG A 349 16.21 17.57 -39.94
CA ARG A 349 16.52 17.25 -38.53
C ARG A 349 16.27 15.78 -38.18
N TRP A 350 16.57 14.89 -39.13
CA TRP A 350 16.49 13.44 -38.89
C TRP A 350 17.84 12.86 -38.42
N LEU A 351 18.89 13.59 -38.62
CA LEU A 351 20.26 13.40 -38.14
C LEU A 351 20.62 14.48 -37.14
#